data_bfd25d4ef827ed80b3c3f254bada1ea1
#
_entry.id   bfd25d4ef827ed80b3c3f254bada1ea1
#
_cell.length_a   1.000
_cell.length_b   1.000
_cell.length_c   1.000
_cell.angle_alpha   90.00
_cell.angle_beta   90.00
_cell.angle_gamma   90.00
#
_symmetry.space_group_name_H-M   'P 1'
#
loop_
_entity.id
_entity.type
_entity.pdbx_description
1 polymer ?
#
loop_
_entity_poly.entity_id
_entity_poly.type
_entity_poly.pdbx_seq_one_letter_code
_entity_poly.pdbx_strand_id
1 'polypeptide(L)'
;MESQPQTRYLIRQPVALQWFDNGKLVKRREEERQAGRFELFLDLLYVAILANFAESLAEDVTGVKLAKYILILAPSWHVWSDLRELMNSFFNDDILQRVLILWIMAILIVYGNNAPLVDESLSAMRSTVGAYMAARMSANLAHLFYSFSSYHHRAQQRLWFVLSTLALCIYIPLYFEGVSLRSKIAVAAVAEVFEESLWMFCYSPIAKRLLRARYTTAVDIPHEIDRFAAFYIIALGEFLYTIIVGSPAAVGFNLSLLRAVWTLIIAFCLNWMYLHNDCAVHFTHPLRHTVLTAFAWVTLHLPLIASLLAGGHVSAASADEEESFTMGQRWLLCAGLGVGVFCLYIMALLYSSNDAGCTLMLPKKFRLIMRPAVGLILVLLPLAKSLNLTETLSVIMALVVFCLIWENVTSLQRGAKFWEAWTDTRYPEGGNKAHKFARATTTTTNTTTTTTTGDDSERRRSSVVSNPEANYVKDAPSLEAGNNISGRGT
;
A
#
# COMPACT_ATOMS: atom_id res chain seq x y z
N MET A 1 -19.07 18.34 -24.96
CA MET A 1 -20.04 18.11 -23.86
C MET A 1 -19.73 19.15 -22.81
N GLU A 2 -20.57 20.16 -22.67
CA GLU A 2 -20.47 21.17 -21.61
C GLU A 2 -20.66 20.44 -20.26
N SER A 3 -19.67 20.56 -19.38
CA SER A 3 -19.80 20.09 -18.01
C SER A 3 -20.93 20.87 -17.34
N GLN A 4 -22.03 20.20 -17.03
CA GLN A 4 -23.06 20.80 -16.21
C GLN A 4 -22.43 21.30 -14.90
N PRO A 5 -22.78 22.51 -14.44
CA PRO A 5 -22.24 23.06 -13.20
C PRO A 5 -22.57 22.10 -12.07
N GLN A 6 -21.50 21.53 -11.44
CA GLN A 6 -21.68 20.63 -10.32
C GLN A 6 -22.29 21.42 -9.16
N THR A 7 -23.55 21.16 -8.86
CA THR A 7 -24.22 21.75 -7.70
C THR A 7 -23.50 21.27 -6.44
N ARG A 8 -22.88 22.17 -5.69
CA ARG A 8 -22.23 21.86 -4.43
C ARG A 8 -23.27 21.76 -3.32
N TYR A 9 -23.37 20.60 -2.70
CA TYR A 9 -24.21 20.40 -1.52
C TYR A 9 -23.33 20.42 -0.26
N LEU A 10 -23.82 21.01 0.83
CA LEU A 10 -23.17 21.02 2.12
C LEU A 10 -23.15 19.62 2.74
N ILE A 11 -24.28 18.91 2.65
CA ILE A 11 -24.46 17.52 3.05
C ILE A 11 -25.01 16.77 1.85
N ARG A 12 -24.39 15.64 1.52
CA ARG A 12 -24.82 14.78 0.41
C ARG A 12 -25.27 13.43 0.93
N GLN A 13 -26.21 12.83 0.23
CA GLN A 13 -26.51 11.43 0.45
C GLN A 13 -25.31 10.57 0.01
N PRO A 14 -24.85 9.63 0.86
CA PRO A 14 -23.77 8.73 0.49
C PRO A 14 -24.06 7.96 -0.80
N VAL A 15 -23.13 8.05 -1.73
CA VAL A 15 -23.27 7.45 -3.05
C VAL A 15 -22.22 6.37 -3.23
N ALA A 16 -22.69 5.12 -3.44
CA ALA A 16 -21.80 4.01 -3.81
C ALA A 16 -21.14 4.29 -5.16
N LEU A 17 -19.81 4.17 -5.22
CA LEU A 17 -19.03 4.43 -6.43
C LEU A 17 -19.08 3.25 -7.39
N GLN A 18 -18.91 2.04 -6.86
CA GLN A 18 -18.96 0.81 -7.65
C GLN A 18 -19.39 -0.41 -6.80
N TRP A 19 -19.93 -1.41 -7.45
CA TRP A 19 -20.37 -2.66 -6.81
C TRP A 19 -20.39 -3.81 -7.80
N PHE A 20 -20.46 -5.03 -7.30
CA PHE A 20 -20.75 -6.19 -8.13
C PHE A 20 -22.27 -6.50 -8.12
N ASP A 21 -22.88 -6.67 -9.29
CA ASP A 21 -24.22 -7.23 -9.49
C ASP A 21 -24.07 -8.63 -10.10
N ASN A 22 -24.42 -9.67 -9.35
CA ASN A 22 -24.25 -11.07 -9.78
C ASN A 22 -22.84 -11.39 -10.34
N GLY A 23 -21.80 -10.79 -9.75
CA GLY A 23 -20.41 -10.97 -10.17
C GLY A 23 -19.94 -10.08 -11.32
N LYS A 24 -20.80 -9.25 -11.90
CA LYS A 24 -20.42 -8.25 -12.90
C LYS A 24 -20.14 -6.92 -12.20
N LEU A 25 -18.99 -6.32 -12.51
CA LEU A 25 -18.63 -5.00 -11.98
C LEU A 25 -19.50 -3.91 -12.63
N VAL A 26 -20.14 -3.11 -11.79
CA VAL A 26 -20.89 -1.93 -12.18
C VAL A 26 -20.20 -0.70 -11.61
N LYS A 27 -19.78 0.22 -12.47
CA LYS A 27 -19.15 1.48 -12.08
C LYS A 27 -20.11 2.63 -12.34
N ARG A 28 -20.17 3.60 -11.43
CA ARG A 28 -20.97 4.82 -11.59
C ARG A 28 -20.22 5.93 -12.32
N ARG A 29 -18.87 5.93 -12.22
CA ARG A 29 -17.97 6.83 -12.95
C ARG A 29 -16.90 6.01 -13.63
N GLU A 30 -16.51 6.42 -14.83
CA GLU A 30 -15.42 5.79 -15.58
C GLU A 30 -14.06 6.41 -15.24
N GLU A 31 -14.05 7.63 -14.70
CA GLU A 31 -12.81 8.33 -14.32
C GLU A 31 -12.18 7.70 -13.09
N GLU A 32 -10.88 7.48 -13.14
CA GLU A 32 -10.08 7.01 -12.02
C GLU A 32 -10.02 8.09 -10.94
N ARG A 33 -10.21 7.70 -9.69
CA ARG A 33 -10.17 8.59 -8.55
C ARG A 33 -8.77 8.56 -7.92
N GLN A 34 -8.20 9.72 -7.70
CA GLN A 34 -6.97 9.91 -6.92
C GLN A 34 -7.29 10.05 -5.42
N ALA A 35 -6.27 9.79 -4.58
CA ALA A 35 -6.38 10.00 -3.14
C ALA A 35 -6.77 11.44 -2.79
N GLY A 36 -7.76 11.60 -1.93
CA GLY A 36 -8.25 12.91 -1.51
C GLY A 36 -7.27 13.60 -0.54
N ARG A 37 -7.23 14.94 -0.56
CA ARG A 37 -6.34 15.72 0.33
C ARG A 37 -6.61 15.47 1.82
N PHE A 38 -7.87 15.27 2.21
CA PHE A 38 -8.24 14.95 3.59
C PHE A 38 -7.84 13.52 3.98
N GLU A 39 -7.83 12.61 3.03
CA GLU A 39 -7.32 11.25 3.22
C GLU A 39 -5.81 11.27 3.49
N LEU A 40 -5.05 12.05 2.73
CA LEU A 40 -3.61 12.23 2.95
C LEU A 40 -3.30 12.94 4.27
N PHE A 41 -4.15 13.89 4.69
CA PHE A 41 -3.99 14.56 5.98
C PHE A 41 -4.21 13.60 7.16
N LEU A 42 -5.15 12.66 7.03
CA LEU A 42 -5.33 11.56 7.99
C LEU A 42 -4.07 10.68 8.06
N ASP A 43 -3.47 10.34 6.91
CA ASP A 43 -2.25 9.52 6.84
C ASP A 43 -1.07 10.17 7.57
N LEU A 44 -0.93 11.50 7.47
CA LEU A 44 0.11 12.24 8.22
C LEU A 44 -0.03 12.06 9.74
N LEU A 45 -1.26 12.16 10.27
CA LEU A 45 -1.49 11.92 11.70
C LEU A 45 -1.16 10.47 12.08
N TYR A 46 -1.55 9.51 11.25
CA TYR A 46 -1.25 8.10 11.52
C TYR A 46 0.24 7.82 11.55
N VAL A 47 1.00 8.34 10.59
CA VAL A 47 2.45 8.15 10.57
C VAL A 47 3.09 8.77 11.81
N ALA A 48 2.64 9.95 12.26
CA ALA A 48 3.13 10.57 13.50
C ALA A 48 2.84 9.69 14.74
N ILE A 49 1.66 9.06 14.81
CA ILE A 49 1.32 8.10 15.88
C ILE A 49 2.24 6.88 15.83
N LEU A 50 2.44 6.30 14.65
CA LEU A 50 3.29 5.11 14.48
C LEU A 50 4.76 5.41 14.75
N ALA A 51 5.24 6.61 14.40
CA ALA A 51 6.57 7.09 14.71
C ALA A 51 6.78 7.20 16.23
N ASN A 52 5.83 7.77 16.96
CA ASN A 52 5.87 7.82 18.43
C ASN A 52 5.95 6.41 19.05
N PHE A 53 5.27 5.42 18.46
CA PHE A 53 5.38 4.04 18.95
C PHE A 53 6.76 3.42 18.64
N ALA A 54 7.33 3.72 17.49
CA ALA A 54 8.66 3.28 17.10
C ALA A 54 9.75 3.92 17.98
N GLU A 55 9.62 5.21 18.32
CA GLU A 55 10.48 5.93 19.25
C GLU A 55 10.47 5.28 20.62
N SER A 56 9.28 5.06 21.21
CA SER A 56 9.13 4.38 22.50
C SER A 56 9.72 2.96 22.52
N LEU A 57 9.71 2.24 21.39
CA LEU A 57 10.38 0.95 21.27
C LEU A 57 11.90 1.11 21.20
N ALA A 58 12.41 2.12 20.50
CA ALA A 58 13.84 2.32 20.31
C ALA A 58 14.58 2.75 21.58
N GLU A 59 13.88 3.39 22.55
CA GLU A 59 14.43 3.75 23.86
C GLU A 59 14.85 2.52 24.69
N ASP A 60 14.04 1.46 24.66
CA ASP A 60 14.31 0.21 25.42
C ASP A 60 13.87 -1.01 24.59
N VAL A 61 14.78 -1.56 23.80
CA VAL A 61 14.50 -2.68 22.89
C VAL A 61 14.55 -4.00 23.63
N THR A 62 13.39 -4.47 24.07
CA THR A 62 13.20 -5.79 24.66
C THR A 62 12.08 -6.55 23.95
N GLY A 63 12.03 -7.87 24.11
CA GLY A 63 10.96 -8.69 23.51
C GLY A 63 9.56 -8.29 24.02
N VAL A 64 9.45 -7.82 25.27
CA VAL A 64 8.18 -7.34 25.86
C VAL A 64 7.76 -6.01 25.22
N LYS A 65 8.69 -5.07 25.05
CA LYS A 65 8.42 -3.79 24.39
C LYS A 65 8.09 -3.97 22.90
N LEU A 66 8.75 -4.92 22.21
CA LEU A 66 8.39 -5.29 20.85
C LEU A 66 6.97 -5.88 20.76
N ALA A 67 6.59 -6.75 21.68
CA ALA A 67 5.23 -7.27 21.75
C ALA A 67 4.23 -6.13 22.02
N LYS A 68 4.53 -5.19 22.94
CA LYS A 68 3.74 -3.98 23.17
C LYS A 68 3.59 -3.17 21.88
N TYR A 69 4.68 -2.89 21.19
CA TYR A 69 4.68 -2.15 19.93
C TYR A 69 3.71 -2.75 18.91
N ILE A 70 3.78 -4.06 18.68
CA ILE A 70 2.87 -4.76 17.75
C ILE A 70 1.41 -4.62 18.22
N LEU A 71 1.13 -4.82 19.51
CA LEU A 71 -0.22 -4.81 20.07
C LEU A 71 -0.86 -3.41 20.16
N ILE A 72 -0.09 -2.33 20.17
CA ILE A 72 -0.63 -0.97 20.09
C ILE A 72 -0.71 -0.47 18.64
N LEU A 73 0.12 -1.01 17.75
CA LEU A 73 0.13 -0.61 16.34
C LEU A 73 -1.05 -1.21 15.56
N ALA A 74 -1.33 -2.51 15.76
CA ALA A 74 -2.38 -3.19 15.01
C ALA A 74 -3.79 -2.59 15.22
N PRO A 75 -4.25 -2.22 16.45
CA PRO A 75 -5.52 -1.54 16.62
C PRO A 75 -5.60 -0.19 15.88
N SER A 76 -4.54 0.59 15.89
CA SER A 76 -4.53 1.85 15.13
C SER A 76 -4.68 1.60 13.63
N TRP A 77 -4.01 0.57 13.11
CA TRP A 77 -4.15 0.14 11.72
C TRP A 77 -5.58 -0.25 11.35
N HIS A 78 -6.31 -0.94 12.23
CA HIS A 78 -7.71 -1.27 11.98
C HIS A 78 -8.59 -0.03 11.85
N VAL A 79 -8.40 1.00 12.69
CA VAL A 79 -9.14 2.26 12.56
C VAL A 79 -8.84 2.95 11.23
N TRP A 80 -7.58 2.99 10.82
CA TRP A 80 -7.18 3.52 9.51
C TRP A 80 -7.81 2.74 8.37
N SER A 81 -7.79 1.41 8.45
CA SER A 81 -8.38 0.53 7.43
C SER A 81 -9.88 0.73 7.28
N ASP A 82 -10.62 0.91 8.37
CA ASP A 82 -12.07 1.18 8.33
C ASP A 82 -12.38 2.48 7.58
N LEU A 83 -11.64 3.55 7.90
CA LEU A 83 -11.82 4.83 7.22
C LEU A 83 -11.45 4.76 5.74
N ARG A 84 -10.32 4.12 5.42
CA ARG A 84 -9.88 3.88 4.06
C ARG A 84 -10.96 3.15 3.26
N GLU A 85 -11.53 2.09 3.83
CA GLU A 85 -12.54 1.26 3.19
C GLU A 85 -13.86 2.01 3.01
N LEU A 86 -14.27 2.78 4.04
CA LEU A 86 -15.45 3.63 3.96
C LEU A 86 -15.29 4.64 2.82
N MET A 87 -14.15 5.31 2.73
CA MET A 87 -13.87 6.32 1.71
C MET A 87 -13.63 5.71 0.32
N ASN A 88 -13.13 4.48 0.23
CA ASN A 88 -13.02 3.76 -1.04
C ASN A 88 -14.41 3.40 -1.59
N SER A 89 -15.32 2.94 -0.74
CA SER A 89 -16.67 2.54 -1.15
C SER A 89 -17.61 3.72 -1.38
N PHE A 90 -17.46 4.79 -0.59
CA PHE A 90 -18.37 5.95 -0.57
C PHE A 90 -17.56 7.25 -0.54
N PHE A 91 -17.59 7.98 -1.63
CA PHE A 91 -16.94 9.27 -1.68
C PHE A 91 -17.96 10.39 -1.80
N ASN A 92 -18.13 11.17 -0.76
CA ASN A 92 -19.04 12.30 -0.73
C ASN A 92 -18.34 13.65 -0.80
N ASP A 93 -17.16 13.78 -0.21
CA ASP A 93 -16.44 15.04 -0.01
C ASP A 93 -17.33 16.17 0.54
N ASP A 94 -18.23 15.79 1.45
CA ASP A 94 -19.15 16.70 2.12
C ASP A 94 -18.68 17.05 3.55
N ILE A 95 -19.38 17.99 4.20
CA ILE A 95 -19.01 18.42 5.53
C ILE A 95 -19.13 17.30 6.57
N LEU A 96 -20.11 16.40 6.38
CA LEU A 96 -20.32 15.30 7.33
C LEU A 96 -19.14 14.33 7.32
N GLN A 97 -18.64 13.97 6.15
CA GLN A 97 -17.48 13.08 6.02
C GLN A 97 -16.21 13.74 6.58
N ARG A 98 -16.02 15.04 6.33
CA ARG A 98 -14.87 15.78 6.86
C ARG A 98 -14.92 15.90 8.38
N VAL A 99 -16.08 16.15 8.96
CA VAL A 99 -16.28 16.19 10.43
C VAL A 99 -16.06 14.81 11.05
N LEU A 100 -16.51 13.74 10.41
CA LEU A 100 -16.23 12.37 10.86
C LEU A 100 -14.73 12.08 10.89
N ILE A 101 -14.00 12.44 9.85
CA ILE A 101 -12.54 12.27 9.80
C ILE A 101 -11.89 13.06 10.94
N LEU A 102 -12.24 14.34 11.10
CA LEU A 102 -11.69 15.19 12.18
C LEU A 102 -12.01 14.62 13.56
N TRP A 103 -13.23 14.12 13.78
CA TRP A 103 -13.64 13.49 15.03
C TRP A 103 -12.78 12.26 15.35
N ILE A 104 -12.60 11.37 14.39
CA ILE A 104 -11.76 10.16 14.58
C ILE A 104 -10.29 10.56 14.79
N MET A 105 -9.78 11.56 14.07
CA MET A 105 -8.43 12.08 14.30
C MET A 105 -8.25 12.62 15.72
N ALA A 106 -9.23 13.32 16.27
CA ALA A 106 -9.17 13.82 17.65
C ALA A 106 -9.12 12.67 18.67
N ILE A 107 -9.88 11.60 18.45
CA ILE A 107 -9.82 10.39 19.29
C ILE A 107 -8.45 9.70 19.15
N LEU A 108 -7.91 9.64 17.93
CA LEU A 108 -6.59 9.02 17.68
C LEU A 108 -5.44 9.79 18.32
N ILE A 109 -5.56 11.10 18.55
CA ILE A 109 -4.58 11.86 19.35
C ILE A 109 -4.58 11.34 20.80
N VAL A 110 -5.76 11.05 21.38
CA VAL A 110 -5.83 10.44 22.71
C VAL A 110 -5.19 9.05 22.70
N TYR A 111 -5.49 8.24 21.69
CA TYR A 111 -4.87 6.92 21.52
C TYR A 111 -3.34 7.02 21.42
N GLY A 112 -2.83 7.81 20.49
CA GLY A 112 -1.40 7.93 20.21
C GLY A 112 -0.56 8.39 21.39
N ASN A 113 -1.10 9.28 22.23
CA ASN A 113 -0.39 9.78 23.42
C ASN A 113 -0.44 8.81 24.61
N ASN A 114 -1.44 7.94 24.72
CA ASN A 114 -1.59 7.02 25.85
C ASN A 114 -1.08 5.62 25.58
N ALA A 115 -1.09 5.17 24.32
CA ALA A 115 -0.72 3.80 23.95
C ALA A 115 0.72 3.42 24.34
N PRO A 116 1.75 4.28 24.22
CA PRO A 116 3.10 3.95 24.70
C PRO A 116 3.19 3.69 26.20
N LEU A 117 2.25 4.19 26.99
CA LEU A 117 2.25 4.13 28.46
C LEU A 117 1.32 3.05 29.04
N VAL A 118 0.80 2.13 28.20
CA VAL A 118 -0.20 1.12 28.64
C VAL A 118 0.33 0.10 29.64
N ASP A 119 1.63 -0.15 29.68
CA ASP A 119 2.31 -1.02 30.64
C ASP A 119 2.67 -0.31 31.95
N GLU A 120 2.68 1.01 31.97
CA GLU A 120 3.07 1.83 33.12
C GLU A 120 1.86 2.26 33.97
N SER A 121 0.70 2.51 33.34
CA SER A 121 -0.47 3.07 34.00
C SER A 121 -1.78 2.44 33.55
N LEU A 122 -2.59 2.01 34.50
CA LEU A 122 -3.95 1.53 34.24
C LEU A 122 -4.83 2.65 33.63
N SER A 123 -4.59 3.90 33.97
CA SER A 123 -5.28 5.06 33.38
C SER A 123 -4.93 5.18 31.90
N ALA A 124 -3.66 5.05 31.52
CA ALA A 124 -3.23 5.05 30.12
C ALA A 124 -3.83 3.86 29.36
N MET A 125 -3.85 2.66 29.96
CA MET A 125 -4.49 1.49 29.37
C MET A 125 -5.97 1.75 29.08
N ARG A 126 -6.72 2.27 30.07
CA ARG A 126 -8.14 2.59 29.91
C ARG A 126 -8.38 3.67 28.85
N SER A 127 -7.55 4.71 28.82
CA SER A 127 -7.64 5.79 27.82
C SER A 127 -7.37 5.25 26.40
N THR A 128 -6.36 4.40 26.25
CA THR A 128 -5.99 3.77 24.97
C THR A 128 -7.10 2.87 24.45
N VAL A 129 -7.57 1.93 25.29
CA VAL A 129 -8.64 1.01 24.88
C VAL A 129 -9.95 1.76 24.63
N GLY A 130 -10.28 2.76 25.48
CA GLY A 130 -11.46 3.59 25.28
C GLY A 130 -11.41 4.41 23.99
N ALA A 131 -10.28 5.02 23.68
CA ALA A 131 -10.07 5.75 22.45
C ALA A 131 -10.19 4.80 21.22
N TYR A 132 -9.58 3.63 21.28
CA TYR A 132 -9.71 2.62 20.22
C TYR A 132 -11.17 2.22 20.01
N MET A 133 -11.88 1.82 21.07
CA MET A 133 -13.28 1.42 20.98
C MET A 133 -14.16 2.55 20.45
N ALA A 134 -13.92 3.81 20.89
CA ALA A 134 -14.67 4.97 20.43
C ALA A 134 -14.42 5.27 18.94
N ALA A 135 -13.17 5.21 18.48
CA ALA A 135 -12.82 5.40 17.07
C ALA A 135 -13.46 4.33 16.16
N ARG A 136 -13.31 3.05 16.53
CA ARG A 136 -13.92 1.92 15.82
C ARG A 136 -15.43 1.99 15.81
N MET A 137 -16.05 2.30 16.94
CA MET A 137 -17.51 2.46 17.02
C MET A 137 -17.98 3.62 16.14
N SER A 138 -17.25 4.73 16.08
CA SER A 138 -17.58 5.86 15.19
C SER A 138 -17.51 5.46 13.73
N ALA A 139 -16.48 4.70 13.31
CA ALA A 139 -16.36 4.16 11.96
C ALA A 139 -17.50 3.16 11.66
N ASN A 140 -17.79 2.23 12.60
CA ASN A 140 -18.89 1.27 12.47
C ASN A 140 -20.25 1.95 12.31
N LEU A 141 -20.51 3.02 13.09
CA LEU A 141 -21.75 3.80 12.95
C LEU A 141 -21.83 4.52 11.61
N ALA A 142 -20.70 4.99 11.06
CA ALA A 142 -20.66 5.55 9.71
C ALA A 142 -20.99 4.49 8.64
N HIS A 143 -20.43 3.28 8.74
CA HIS A 143 -20.79 2.15 7.88
C HIS A 143 -22.28 1.81 7.96
N LEU A 144 -22.83 1.75 9.17
CA LEU A 144 -24.25 1.53 9.39
C LEU A 144 -25.08 2.66 8.75
N PHE A 145 -24.74 3.92 8.99
CA PHE A 145 -25.43 5.08 8.42
C PHE A 145 -25.42 5.03 6.89
N TYR A 146 -24.27 4.74 6.26
CA TYR A 146 -24.14 4.65 4.81
C TYR A 146 -24.92 3.43 4.25
N SER A 147 -25.13 2.38 5.03
CA SER A 147 -25.94 1.23 4.64
C SER A 147 -27.43 1.58 4.40
N PHE A 148 -27.94 2.63 5.02
CA PHE A 148 -29.34 3.08 4.79
C PHE A 148 -29.47 3.79 3.44
N SER A 149 -28.43 4.47 3.00
CA SER A 149 -28.44 5.25 1.75
C SER A 149 -28.08 4.38 0.53
N SER A 150 -27.30 3.31 0.70
CA SER A 150 -26.85 2.46 -0.40
C SER A 150 -27.46 1.06 -0.35
N TYR A 151 -28.40 0.80 -1.27
CA TYR A 151 -28.99 -0.54 -1.40
C TYR A 151 -27.96 -1.62 -1.75
N HIS A 152 -26.97 -1.29 -2.60
CA HIS A 152 -26.00 -2.22 -3.14
C HIS A 152 -24.98 -2.72 -2.10
N HIS A 153 -24.67 -1.90 -1.10
CA HIS A 153 -23.69 -2.22 -0.04
C HIS A 153 -24.37 -2.64 1.27
N ARG A 154 -25.70 -2.52 1.38
CA ARG A 154 -26.46 -2.64 2.63
C ARG A 154 -26.18 -3.91 3.42
N ALA A 155 -26.21 -5.06 2.76
CA ALA A 155 -26.08 -6.34 3.45
C ALA A 155 -24.68 -6.52 4.07
N GLN A 156 -23.64 -6.16 3.32
CA GLN A 156 -22.25 -6.28 3.74
C GLN A 156 -21.89 -5.27 4.83
N GLN A 157 -22.33 -4.01 4.68
CA GLN A 157 -22.09 -2.95 5.67
C GLN A 157 -22.76 -3.24 7.01
N ARG A 158 -23.98 -3.81 7.00
CA ARG A 158 -24.67 -4.22 8.23
C ARG A 158 -24.02 -5.42 8.89
N LEU A 159 -23.57 -6.40 8.10
CA LEU A 159 -22.82 -7.54 8.61
C LEU A 159 -21.55 -7.05 9.31
N TRP A 160 -20.79 -6.17 8.63
CA TRP A 160 -19.59 -5.56 9.19
C TRP A 160 -19.88 -4.83 10.50
N PHE A 161 -20.88 -3.95 10.51
CA PHE A 161 -21.29 -3.22 11.72
C PHE A 161 -21.56 -4.16 12.91
N VAL A 162 -22.36 -5.21 12.70
CA VAL A 162 -22.74 -6.12 13.79
C VAL A 162 -21.52 -6.88 14.31
N LEU A 163 -20.76 -7.50 13.41
CA LEU A 163 -19.65 -8.36 13.81
C LEU A 163 -18.47 -7.55 14.39
N SER A 164 -18.12 -6.41 13.78
CA SER A 164 -17.07 -5.54 14.28
C SER A 164 -17.44 -4.92 15.64
N THR A 165 -18.72 -4.53 15.85
CA THR A 165 -19.17 -4.02 17.14
C THR A 165 -19.14 -5.10 18.23
N LEU A 166 -19.49 -6.34 17.91
CA LEU A 166 -19.37 -7.47 18.85
C LEU A 166 -17.90 -7.78 19.16
N ALA A 167 -17.01 -7.67 18.20
CA ALA A 167 -15.57 -7.87 18.41
C ALA A 167 -14.99 -6.89 19.43
N LEU A 168 -15.47 -5.65 19.49
CA LEU A 168 -15.03 -4.66 20.48
C LEU A 168 -15.26 -5.13 21.93
N CYS A 169 -16.23 -6.00 22.17
CA CYS A 169 -16.47 -6.54 23.51
C CYS A 169 -15.30 -7.37 24.04
N ILE A 170 -14.43 -7.90 23.17
CA ILE A 170 -13.23 -8.67 23.56
C ILE A 170 -12.23 -7.77 24.31
N TYR A 171 -12.24 -6.46 24.08
CA TYR A 171 -11.33 -5.53 24.73
C TYR A 171 -11.79 -5.11 26.15
N ILE A 172 -13.03 -5.40 26.56
CA ILE A 172 -13.58 -5.00 27.87
C ILE A 172 -12.72 -5.49 29.05
N PRO A 173 -12.17 -6.75 29.06
CA PRO A 173 -11.32 -7.21 30.15
C PRO A 173 -10.07 -6.34 30.41
N LEU A 174 -9.59 -5.58 29.42
CA LEU A 174 -8.41 -4.73 29.56
C LEU A 174 -8.63 -3.54 30.52
N TYR A 175 -9.90 -3.16 30.76
CA TYR A 175 -10.26 -2.09 31.69
C TYR A 175 -10.07 -2.44 33.16
N PHE A 176 -10.04 -3.73 33.51
CA PHE A 176 -10.06 -4.17 34.89
C PHE A 176 -8.67 -4.36 35.47
N GLU A 177 -8.47 -3.87 36.70
CA GLU A 177 -7.22 -3.98 37.42
C GLU A 177 -6.89 -5.43 37.82
N GLY A 178 -7.94 -6.21 38.16
CA GLY A 178 -7.78 -7.62 38.56
C GLY A 178 -7.30 -8.58 37.47
N VAL A 179 -7.18 -8.13 36.22
CA VAL A 179 -6.68 -8.92 35.09
C VAL A 179 -5.17 -8.77 34.99
N SER A 180 -4.43 -9.88 35.08
CA SER A 180 -2.98 -9.88 35.00
C SER A 180 -2.47 -9.33 33.65
N LEU A 181 -1.26 -8.71 33.64
CA LEU A 181 -0.67 -8.19 32.40
C LEU A 181 -0.53 -9.27 31.32
N ARG A 182 -0.16 -10.49 31.70
CA ARG A 182 -0.08 -11.61 30.74
C ARG A 182 -1.44 -11.93 30.09
N SER A 183 -2.51 -11.92 30.92
CA SER A 183 -3.87 -12.12 30.40
C SER A 183 -4.31 -10.97 29.49
N LYS A 184 -3.95 -9.73 29.81
CA LYS A 184 -4.24 -8.57 28.97
C LYS A 184 -3.53 -8.68 27.61
N ILE A 185 -2.25 -9.05 27.58
CA ILE A 185 -1.50 -9.30 26.35
C ILE A 185 -2.16 -10.40 25.52
N ALA A 186 -2.55 -11.52 26.17
CA ALA A 186 -3.22 -12.62 25.47
C ALA A 186 -4.59 -12.20 24.88
N VAL A 187 -5.38 -11.45 25.64
CA VAL A 187 -6.69 -10.92 25.17
C VAL A 187 -6.49 -9.98 23.99
N ALA A 188 -5.53 -9.04 24.07
CA ALA A 188 -5.23 -8.14 22.98
C ALA A 188 -4.81 -8.91 21.71
N ALA A 189 -3.85 -9.85 21.84
CA ALA A 189 -3.40 -10.64 20.70
C ALA A 189 -4.52 -11.48 20.05
N VAL A 190 -5.39 -12.09 20.86
CA VAL A 190 -6.56 -12.83 20.37
C VAL A 190 -7.55 -11.88 19.66
N ALA A 191 -7.79 -10.69 20.22
CA ALA A 191 -8.67 -9.69 19.64
C ALA A 191 -8.18 -9.25 18.26
N GLU A 192 -6.88 -8.96 18.11
CA GLU A 192 -6.27 -8.56 16.84
C GLU A 192 -6.41 -9.63 15.75
N VAL A 193 -6.06 -10.88 16.06
CA VAL A 193 -6.20 -12.00 15.12
C VAL A 193 -7.66 -12.21 14.75
N PHE A 194 -8.57 -12.04 15.72
CA PHE A 194 -10.00 -12.17 15.49
C PHE A 194 -10.54 -11.07 14.58
N GLU A 195 -10.16 -9.80 14.80
CA GLU A 195 -10.62 -8.66 13.99
C GLU A 195 -10.12 -8.76 12.55
N GLU A 196 -8.84 -9.12 12.34
CA GLU A 196 -8.29 -9.35 10.99
C GLU A 196 -9.03 -10.51 10.27
N SER A 197 -9.27 -11.61 10.99
CA SER A 197 -10.02 -12.76 10.46
C SER A 197 -11.45 -12.36 10.12
N LEU A 198 -12.06 -11.51 10.93
CA LEU A 198 -13.41 -11.01 10.73
C LEU A 198 -13.52 -10.12 9.50
N TRP A 199 -12.54 -9.23 9.30
CA TRP A 199 -12.44 -8.41 8.10
C TRP A 199 -12.33 -9.30 6.84
N MET A 200 -11.39 -10.27 6.83
CA MET A 200 -11.26 -11.22 5.73
C MET A 200 -12.56 -11.98 5.48
N PHE A 201 -13.25 -12.42 6.53
CA PHE A 201 -14.54 -13.12 6.41
C PHE A 201 -15.60 -12.24 5.77
N CYS A 202 -15.82 -11.00 6.26
CA CYS A 202 -16.87 -10.09 5.79
C CYS A 202 -16.73 -9.72 4.31
N TYR A 203 -15.49 -9.63 3.81
CA TYR A 203 -15.21 -9.29 2.41
C TYR A 203 -14.92 -10.52 1.52
N SER A 204 -15.07 -11.73 2.08
CA SER A 204 -14.87 -12.98 1.36
C SER A 204 -16.10 -13.40 0.54
N PRO A 205 -15.91 -14.26 -0.47
CA PRO A 205 -17.02 -14.92 -1.17
C PRO A 205 -17.91 -15.77 -0.24
N ILE A 206 -17.40 -16.21 0.92
CA ILE A 206 -18.13 -17.00 1.91
C ILE A 206 -19.26 -16.16 2.53
N ALA A 207 -18.97 -14.96 3.01
CA ALA A 207 -19.98 -14.05 3.55
C ALA A 207 -21.04 -13.69 2.51
N LYS A 208 -20.64 -13.46 1.24
CA LYS A 208 -21.56 -13.25 0.13
C LYS A 208 -22.55 -14.40 -0.03
N ARG A 209 -22.07 -15.65 -0.01
CA ARG A 209 -22.91 -16.86 -0.11
C ARG A 209 -23.85 -16.99 1.07
N LEU A 210 -23.33 -16.77 2.29
CA LEU A 210 -24.12 -16.84 3.53
C LEU A 210 -25.26 -15.82 3.54
N LEU A 211 -24.98 -14.59 3.14
CA LEU A 211 -25.96 -13.51 3.04
C LEU A 211 -26.90 -13.66 1.84
N ARG A 212 -26.66 -14.61 0.94
CA ARG A 212 -27.37 -14.73 -0.35
C ARG A 212 -27.45 -13.37 -1.08
N ALA A 213 -26.37 -12.58 -0.97
CA ALA A 213 -26.37 -11.21 -1.45
C ALA A 213 -26.22 -11.17 -2.97
N ARG A 214 -27.17 -10.53 -3.64
CA ARG A 214 -27.08 -10.20 -5.07
C ARG A 214 -25.96 -9.20 -5.33
N TYR A 215 -25.87 -8.20 -4.47
CA TYR A 215 -24.90 -7.11 -4.59
C TYR A 215 -23.79 -7.26 -3.55
N THR A 216 -22.57 -6.93 -3.93
CA THR A 216 -21.42 -6.85 -3.01
C THR A 216 -20.57 -5.64 -3.33
N THR A 217 -19.86 -5.13 -2.32
CA THR A 217 -18.90 -4.05 -2.48
C THR A 217 -17.84 -4.42 -3.53
N ALA A 218 -17.45 -3.46 -4.32
CA ALA A 218 -16.30 -3.57 -5.21
C ALA A 218 -15.29 -2.50 -4.83
N VAL A 219 -14.03 -2.89 -4.64
CA VAL A 219 -12.95 -1.98 -4.28
C VAL A 219 -12.55 -1.15 -5.51
N ASP A 220 -12.44 0.17 -5.35
CA ASP A 220 -11.82 1.03 -6.34
C ASP A 220 -10.30 0.82 -6.29
N ILE A 221 -9.82 -0.06 -7.17
CA ILE A 221 -8.44 -0.55 -7.15
C ILE A 221 -7.40 0.55 -7.39
N PRO A 222 -7.54 1.46 -8.38
CA PRO A 222 -6.62 2.58 -8.53
C PRO A 222 -6.51 3.43 -7.28
N HIS A 223 -7.64 3.84 -6.71
CA HIS A 223 -7.66 4.62 -5.48
C HIS A 223 -7.02 3.87 -4.30
N GLU A 224 -7.25 2.57 -4.19
CA GLU A 224 -6.67 1.71 -3.15
C GLU A 224 -5.13 1.66 -3.25
N ILE A 225 -4.60 1.48 -4.46
CA ILE A 225 -3.17 1.49 -4.73
C ILE A 225 -2.55 2.84 -4.36
N ASP A 226 -3.17 3.94 -4.79
CA ASP A 226 -2.70 5.29 -4.49
C ASP A 226 -2.68 5.56 -2.98
N ARG A 227 -3.69 5.09 -2.24
CA ARG A 227 -3.75 5.25 -0.79
C ARG A 227 -2.61 4.53 -0.07
N PHE A 228 -2.35 3.26 -0.41
CA PHE A 228 -1.26 2.50 0.18
C PHE A 228 0.11 3.06 -0.21
N ALA A 229 0.28 3.49 -1.46
CA ALA A 229 1.52 4.11 -1.93
C ALA A 229 1.78 5.44 -1.21
N ALA A 230 0.77 6.29 -1.06
CA ALA A 230 0.89 7.55 -0.34
C ALA A 230 1.25 7.31 1.13
N PHE A 231 0.57 6.38 1.81
CA PHE A 231 0.86 6.03 3.20
C PHE A 231 2.29 5.50 3.37
N TYR A 232 2.74 4.62 2.47
CA TYR A 232 4.10 4.09 2.47
C TYR A 232 5.16 5.19 2.29
N ILE A 233 4.94 6.12 1.35
CA ILE A 233 5.85 7.25 1.11
C ILE A 233 5.91 8.17 2.33
N ILE A 234 4.77 8.45 2.97
CA ILE A 234 4.73 9.28 4.19
C ILE A 234 5.46 8.57 5.33
N ALA A 235 5.29 7.25 5.48
CA ALA A 235 6.03 6.48 6.48
C ALA A 235 7.55 6.48 6.24
N LEU A 236 8.00 6.43 4.98
CA LEU A 236 9.42 6.62 4.66
C LEU A 236 9.88 8.07 4.88
N GLY A 237 8.96 9.04 4.81
CA GLY A 237 9.23 10.44 5.13
C GLY A 237 9.72 10.63 6.56
N GLU A 238 9.37 9.73 7.50
CA GLU A 238 9.86 9.72 8.87
C GLU A 238 11.38 9.51 8.95
N PHE A 239 11.95 8.67 8.10
CA PHE A 239 13.41 8.56 7.99
C PHE A 239 14.08 9.90 7.62
N LEU A 240 13.44 10.67 6.74
CA LEU A 240 13.95 11.95 6.29
C LEU A 240 13.76 13.03 7.35
N TYR A 241 12.66 12.98 8.08
CA TYR A 241 12.38 13.89 9.18
C TYR A 241 13.42 13.75 10.28
N THR A 242 13.69 12.55 10.74
CA THR A 242 14.59 12.29 11.87
C THR A 242 16.07 12.55 11.55
N ILE A 243 16.53 12.43 10.30
CA ILE A 243 17.91 12.81 9.92
C ILE A 243 18.12 14.31 9.79
N ILE A 244 17.06 15.11 9.84
CA ILE A 244 17.14 16.59 9.74
C ILE A 244 16.79 17.25 11.08
N VAL A 245 15.76 16.76 11.77
CA VAL A 245 15.28 17.35 13.01
C VAL A 245 16.31 17.17 14.13
N GLY A 246 16.59 18.25 14.85
CA GLY A 246 17.62 18.25 15.89
C GLY A 246 19.04 18.33 15.36
N SER A 247 19.24 18.37 14.02
CA SER A 247 20.55 18.43 13.38
C SER A 247 21.52 17.32 13.79
N PRO A 248 21.10 16.05 13.79
CA PRO A 248 21.92 14.92 14.28
C PRO A 248 23.23 14.76 13.50
N ALA A 249 23.30 15.26 12.26
CA ALA A 249 24.51 15.25 11.45
C ALA A 249 25.57 16.26 11.91
N ALA A 250 25.29 17.10 12.89
CA ALA A 250 26.16 18.16 13.40
C ALA A 250 26.67 19.12 12.31
N VAL A 251 27.75 19.85 12.56
CA VAL A 251 28.29 20.86 11.62
C VAL A 251 29.43 20.28 10.79
N GLY A 252 29.38 20.46 9.47
CA GLY A 252 30.45 20.08 8.55
C GLY A 252 30.42 18.65 8.07
N PHE A 253 31.53 18.19 7.50
CA PHE A 253 31.66 16.81 6.98
C PHE A 253 32.21 15.89 8.07
N ASN A 254 31.37 15.02 8.58
CA ASN A 254 31.69 14.09 9.66
C ASN A 254 31.00 12.72 9.44
N LEU A 255 31.24 11.76 10.37
CA LEU A 255 30.65 10.42 10.29
C LEU A 255 29.11 10.45 10.50
N SER A 256 28.60 11.37 11.28
CA SER A 256 27.16 11.55 11.49
C SER A 256 26.46 11.96 10.19
N LEU A 257 27.04 12.91 9.42
CA LEU A 257 26.55 13.25 8.10
C LEU A 257 26.58 12.05 7.15
N LEU A 258 27.65 11.25 7.19
CA LEU A 258 27.76 10.03 6.37
C LEU A 258 26.65 9.03 6.70
N ARG A 259 26.36 8.81 8.00
CA ARG A 259 25.25 7.95 8.44
C ARG A 259 23.89 8.47 7.98
N ALA A 260 23.66 9.79 8.06
CA ALA A 260 22.45 10.42 7.55
C ALA A 260 22.29 10.21 6.03
N VAL A 261 23.36 10.35 5.25
CA VAL A 261 23.34 10.10 3.80
C VAL A 261 23.08 8.61 3.50
N TRP A 262 23.66 7.69 4.28
CA TRP A 262 23.37 6.26 4.12
C TRP A 262 21.89 5.96 4.39
N THR A 263 21.31 6.54 5.44
CA THR A 263 19.89 6.41 5.77
C THR A 263 18.99 6.95 4.65
N LEU A 264 19.33 8.10 4.07
CA LEU A 264 18.62 8.64 2.90
C LEU A 264 18.68 7.67 1.70
N ILE A 265 19.86 7.10 1.40
CA ILE A 265 20.02 6.16 0.28
C ILE A 265 19.20 4.88 0.55
N ILE A 266 19.21 4.36 1.77
CA ILE A 266 18.40 3.20 2.15
C ILE A 266 16.92 3.49 1.93
N ALA A 267 16.40 4.61 2.44
CA ALA A 267 15.00 5.00 2.27
C ALA A 267 14.62 5.15 0.79
N PHE A 268 15.48 5.77 -0.01
CA PHE A 268 15.28 5.92 -1.44
C PHE A 268 15.22 4.59 -2.17
N CYS A 269 16.12 3.66 -1.87
CA CYS A 269 16.14 2.32 -2.47
C CYS A 269 14.89 1.51 -2.06
N LEU A 270 14.46 1.59 -0.81
CA LEU A 270 13.24 0.93 -0.33
C LEU A 270 11.99 1.48 -1.05
N ASN A 271 11.92 2.81 -1.23
CA ASN A 271 10.85 3.43 -2.01
C ASN A 271 10.86 2.94 -3.46
N TRP A 272 12.02 2.87 -4.08
CA TRP A 272 12.14 2.37 -5.45
C TRP A 272 11.70 0.91 -5.57
N MET A 273 12.15 0.04 -4.66
CA MET A 273 11.72 -1.38 -4.65
C MET A 273 10.22 -1.57 -4.44
N TYR A 274 9.57 -0.67 -3.69
CA TYR A 274 8.12 -0.68 -3.51
C TYR A 274 7.38 -0.26 -4.79
N LEU A 275 7.77 0.85 -5.41
CA LEU A 275 7.10 1.42 -6.59
C LEU A 275 7.28 0.56 -7.85
N HIS A 276 8.48 -0.03 -8.05
CA HIS A 276 8.79 -0.82 -9.23
C HIS A 276 8.44 -2.31 -9.10
N ASN A 277 7.99 -2.74 -7.91
CA ASN A 277 7.56 -4.11 -7.63
C ASN A 277 8.59 -5.17 -8.07
N ASP A 278 8.33 -5.87 -9.20
CA ASP A 278 9.23 -6.86 -9.80
C ASP A 278 9.90 -6.38 -11.09
N CYS A 279 9.85 -5.08 -11.37
CA CYS A 279 10.35 -4.45 -12.61
C CYS A 279 9.80 -5.10 -13.91
N ALA A 280 8.64 -5.76 -13.87
CA ALA A 280 7.97 -6.29 -15.05
C ALA A 280 7.34 -5.15 -15.87
N VAL A 281 7.40 -5.27 -17.22
CA VAL A 281 6.78 -4.29 -18.11
C VAL A 281 5.27 -4.45 -18.13
N HIS A 282 4.81 -5.72 -18.11
CA HIS A 282 3.39 -6.06 -18.10
C HIS A 282 3.08 -6.93 -16.88
N PHE A 283 2.21 -6.46 -16.00
CA PHE A 283 1.83 -7.20 -14.82
C PHE A 283 0.35 -7.01 -14.47
N THR A 284 -0.20 -7.98 -13.73
CA THR A 284 -1.51 -7.85 -13.09
C THR A 284 -1.32 -7.61 -11.61
N HIS A 285 -1.90 -6.53 -11.10
CA HIS A 285 -1.82 -6.16 -9.70
C HIS A 285 -2.52 -7.22 -8.81
N PRO A 286 -2.01 -7.54 -7.60
CA PRO A 286 -2.59 -8.53 -6.68
C PRO A 286 -4.07 -8.33 -6.38
N LEU A 287 -4.53 -7.07 -6.29
CA LEU A 287 -5.94 -6.72 -6.08
C LEU A 287 -6.87 -7.13 -7.24
N ARG A 288 -6.31 -7.41 -8.43
CA ARG A 288 -7.05 -7.86 -9.62
C ARG A 288 -6.92 -9.35 -9.90
N HIS A 289 -6.06 -10.07 -9.16
CA HIS A 289 -5.74 -11.45 -9.47
C HIS A 289 -6.69 -12.42 -8.75
N THR A 290 -6.59 -12.54 -7.42
CA THR A 290 -7.48 -13.38 -6.59
C THR A 290 -7.81 -12.69 -5.28
N VAL A 291 -8.85 -13.16 -4.59
CA VAL A 291 -9.22 -12.64 -3.26
C VAL A 291 -8.10 -12.86 -2.25
N LEU A 292 -7.42 -14.02 -2.30
CA LEU A 292 -6.31 -14.32 -1.39
C LEU A 292 -5.10 -13.43 -1.63
N THR A 293 -4.75 -13.18 -2.90
CA THR A 293 -3.63 -12.26 -3.22
C THR A 293 -3.96 -10.83 -2.83
N ALA A 294 -5.23 -10.41 -2.94
CA ALA A 294 -5.69 -9.10 -2.51
C ALA A 294 -5.57 -8.95 -0.99
N PHE A 295 -6.08 -9.89 -0.20
CA PHE A 295 -5.95 -9.89 1.25
C PHE A 295 -4.48 -9.91 1.67
N ALA A 296 -3.67 -10.81 1.12
CA ALA A 296 -2.25 -10.90 1.45
C ALA A 296 -1.51 -9.59 1.15
N TRP A 297 -1.81 -8.93 0.02
CA TRP A 297 -1.20 -7.66 -0.35
C TRP A 297 -1.56 -6.54 0.63
N VAL A 298 -2.83 -6.43 1.03
CA VAL A 298 -3.30 -5.43 2.00
C VAL A 298 -2.69 -5.68 3.37
N THR A 299 -2.77 -6.92 3.90
CA THR A 299 -2.27 -7.28 5.24
C THR A 299 -0.75 -7.14 5.35
N LEU A 300 0.01 -7.39 4.27
CA LEU A 300 1.48 -7.25 4.27
C LEU A 300 1.97 -5.81 4.46
N HIS A 301 1.13 -4.80 4.23
CA HIS A 301 1.53 -3.42 4.47
C HIS A 301 1.70 -3.11 5.96
N LEU A 302 0.93 -3.75 6.83
CA LEU A 302 1.07 -3.56 8.28
C LEU A 302 2.48 -3.96 8.78
N PRO A 303 2.96 -5.21 8.60
CA PRO A 303 4.31 -5.58 9.04
C PRO A 303 5.40 -4.85 8.24
N LEU A 304 5.17 -4.50 6.98
CA LEU A 304 6.10 -3.70 6.19
C LEU A 304 6.34 -2.32 6.83
N ILE A 305 5.27 -1.58 7.06
CA ILE A 305 5.37 -0.22 7.60
C ILE A 305 5.87 -0.25 9.04
N ALA A 306 5.36 -1.18 9.87
CA ALA A 306 5.81 -1.35 11.24
C ALA A 306 7.32 -1.61 11.34
N SER A 307 7.82 -2.56 10.56
CA SER A 307 9.23 -2.94 10.59
C SER A 307 10.15 -1.84 10.05
N LEU A 308 9.72 -1.14 9.01
CA LEU A 308 10.51 -0.04 8.44
C LEU A 308 10.54 1.15 9.39
N LEU A 309 9.42 1.55 10.00
CA LEU A 309 9.41 2.66 10.96
C LEU A 309 10.30 2.34 12.17
N ALA A 310 10.20 1.13 12.73
CA ALA A 310 11.04 0.72 13.86
C ALA A 310 12.53 0.71 13.51
N GLY A 311 12.92 0.11 12.37
CA GLY A 311 14.31 0.09 11.91
C GLY A 311 14.82 1.45 11.49
N GLY A 312 13.97 2.22 10.81
CA GLY A 312 14.30 3.56 10.33
C GLY A 312 14.48 4.58 11.43
N HIS A 313 13.66 4.54 12.46
CA HIS A 313 13.83 5.42 13.62
C HIS A 313 15.20 5.20 14.29
N VAL A 314 15.62 3.95 14.50
CA VAL A 314 16.96 3.65 15.02
C VAL A 314 18.06 4.11 14.07
N SER A 315 17.89 3.92 12.76
CA SER A 315 18.87 4.38 11.75
C SER A 315 19.09 5.89 11.83
N ALA A 316 18.04 6.64 11.99
CA ALA A 316 18.09 8.09 12.03
C ALA A 316 18.58 8.63 13.39
N ALA A 317 18.08 8.10 14.52
CA ALA A 317 18.55 8.46 15.85
C ALA A 317 20.04 8.13 16.03
N SER A 318 20.53 7.06 15.42
CA SER A 318 21.93 6.65 15.44
C SER A 318 22.90 7.62 14.74
N ALA A 319 22.40 8.63 14.03
CA ALA A 319 23.28 9.65 13.47
C ALA A 319 23.98 10.46 14.57
N ASP A 320 23.38 10.60 15.74
CA ASP A 320 23.86 11.46 16.82
C ASP A 320 24.80 10.75 17.83
N GLU A 321 24.61 9.46 18.13
CA GLU A 321 25.33 8.79 19.22
C GLU A 321 25.99 7.46 18.78
N GLU A 322 27.31 7.44 18.62
CA GLU A 322 28.08 6.24 18.32
C GLU A 322 28.36 5.36 19.58
N GLU A 323 28.45 5.98 20.77
CA GLU A 323 28.81 5.29 22.01
C GLU A 323 27.67 4.49 22.65
N SER A 324 26.42 4.82 22.35
CA SER A 324 25.23 4.22 23.01
C SER A 324 24.50 3.15 22.18
N PHE A 325 25.05 2.72 21.05
CA PHE A 325 24.40 1.74 20.17
C PHE A 325 24.29 0.37 20.80
N THR A 326 23.17 0.12 21.47
CA THR A 326 22.90 -1.11 22.21
C THR A 326 22.66 -2.31 21.28
N MET A 327 22.83 -3.52 21.82
CA MET A 327 22.52 -4.74 21.08
C MET A 327 21.04 -4.81 20.67
N GLY A 328 20.13 -4.30 21.49
CA GLY A 328 18.71 -4.21 21.18
C GLY A 328 18.43 -3.33 19.98
N GLN A 329 18.99 -2.11 19.96
CA GLN A 329 18.88 -1.18 18.82
C GLN A 329 19.49 -1.76 17.55
N ARG A 330 20.62 -2.48 17.66
CA ARG A 330 21.23 -3.20 16.54
C ARG A 330 20.29 -4.25 15.93
N TRP A 331 19.61 -5.02 16.78
CA TRP A 331 18.59 -5.96 16.31
C TRP A 331 17.41 -5.24 15.68
N LEU A 332 16.93 -4.14 16.28
CA LEU A 332 15.79 -3.40 15.79
C LEU A 332 16.08 -2.80 14.41
N LEU A 333 17.24 -2.16 14.23
CA LEU A 333 17.71 -1.62 12.96
C LEU A 333 17.79 -2.71 11.87
N CYS A 334 18.59 -3.73 12.12
CA CYS A 334 18.91 -4.71 11.10
C CYS A 334 17.73 -5.64 10.79
N ALA A 335 17.05 -6.16 11.84
CA ALA A 335 15.89 -7.03 11.65
C ALA A 335 14.68 -6.25 11.15
N GLY A 336 14.47 -5.00 11.59
CA GLY A 336 13.41 -4.14 11.07
C GLY A 336 13.54 -3.95 9.57
N LEU A 337 14.69 -3.49 9.09
CA LEU A 337 14.94 -3.32 7.65
C LEU A 337 14.90 -4.67 6.90
N GLY A 338 15.44 -5.75 7.49
CA GLY A 338 15.41 -7.09 6.90
C GLY A 338 13.98 -7.60 6.70
N VAL A 339 13.11 -7.48 7.71
CA VAL A 339 11.69 -7.84 7.64
C VAL A 339 10.97 -6.98 6.60
N GLY A 340 11.27 -5.67 6.54
CA GLY A 340 10.75 -4.79 5.50
C GLY A 340 11.07 -5.29 4.08
N VAL A 341 12.34 -5.67 3.83
CA VAL A 341 12.76 -6.26 2.55
C VAL A 341 12.07 -7.59 2.26
N PHE A 342 11.85 -8.45 3.29
CA PHE A 342 11.06 -9.68 3.13
C PHE A 342 9.60 -9.40 2.77
N CYS A 343 8.96 -8.40 3.39
CA CYS A 343 7.60 -8.00 3.03
C CYS A 343 7.55 -7.52 1.57
N LEU A 344 8.50 -6.68 1.14
CA LEU A 344 8.62 -6.24 -0.25
C LEU A 344 8.85 -7.42 -1.22
N TYR A 345 9.59 -8.45 -0.80
CA TYR A 345 9.76 -9.66 -1.59
C TYR A 345 8.45 -10.42 -1.76
N ILE A 346 7.72 -10.67 -0.66
CA ILE A 346 6.45 -11.40 -0.73
C ILE A 346 5.43 -10.60 -1.55
N MET A 347 5.34 -9.28 -1.35
CA MET A 347 4.46 -8.42 -2.14
C MET A 347 4.79 -8.51 -3.62
N ALA A 348 6.07 -8.44 -4.01
CA ALA A 348 6.49 -8.58 -5.41
C ALA A 348 6.12 -9.96 -6.00
N LEU A 349 6.14 -11.04 -5.21
CA LEU A 349 5.69 -12.36 -5.66
C LEU A 349 4.19 -12.41 -5.98
N LEU A 350 3.36 -11.64 -5.28
CA LEU A 350 1.91 -11.59 -5.47
C LEU A 350 1.50 -10.98 -6.82
N TYR A 351 2.33 -10.13 -7.42
CA TYR A 351 2.09 -9.62 -8.77
C TYR A 351 2.17 -10.76 -9.79
N SER A 352 1.23 -10.83 -10.72
CA SER A 352 1.30 -11.78 -11.83
C SER A 352 2.02 -11.13 -13.02
N SER A 353 3.19 -11.65 -13.40
CA SER A 353 3.92 -11.18 -14.57
C SER A 353 3.27 -11.73 -15.82
N ASN A 354 2.88 -10.83 -16.73
CA ASN A 354 2.29 -11.15 -18.03
C ASN A 354 3.32 -11.01 -19.16
N ASP A 355 4.61 -10.84 -18.84
CA ASP A 355 5.66 -10.78 -19.84
C ASP A 355 5.73 -12.12 -20.57
N ALA A 356 5.53 -12.09 -21.89
CA ALA A 356 5.67 -13.26 -22.74
C ALA A 356 7.06 -13.86 -22.52
N GLY A 357 7.13 -15.17 -22.24
CA GLY A 357 8.36 -15.82 -21.82
C GLY A 357 9.55 -15.40 -22.69
N CYS A 358 10.61 -14.91 -22.04
CA CYS A 358 11.91 -14.54 -22.60
C CYS A 358 12.10 -13.11 -23.14
N THR A 359 11.23 -12.14 -22.88
CA THR A 359 11.50 -10.74 -23.25
C THR A 359 12.53 -10.08 -22.33
N LEU A 360 12.55 -10.46 -21.05
CA LEU A 360 13.49 -9.93 -20.06
C LEU A 360 14.72 -10.80 -19.89
N MET A 361 15.79 -10.21 -19.35
CA MET A 361 17.10 -10.84 -19.22
C MET A 361 17.03 -12.11 -18.34
N LEU A 362 16.36 -12.00 -17.18
CA LEU A 362 16.12 -13.13 -16.28
C LEU A 362 14.63 -13.26 -15.92
N PRO A 363 14.14 -14.50 -15.69
CA PRO A 363 12.77 -14.72 -15.25
C PRO A 363 12.57 -14.17 -13.81
N LYS A 364 11.33 -13.81 -13.48
CA LYS A 364 10.91 -13.17 -12.22
C LYS A 364 11.53 -13.79 -10.96
N LYS A 365 11.50 -15.13 -10.84
CA LYS A 365 12.04 -15.83 -9.66
C LYS A 365 13.51 -15.55 -9.42
N PHE A 366 14.32 -15.49 -10.49
CA PHE A 366 15.76 -15.21 -10.39
C PHE A 366 16.05 -13.72 -10.16
N ARG A 367 15.22 -12.83 -10.70
CA ARG A 367 15.36 -11.39 -10.44
C ARG A 367 15.15 -11.09 -8.96
N LEU A 368 14.09 -11.65 -8.36
CA LEU A 368 13.68 -11.37 -6.99
C LEU A 368 14.46 -12.14 -5.92
N ILE A 369 15.34 -13.10 -6.28
CA ILE A 369 16.05 -13.94 -5.32
C ILE A 369 16.98 -13.14 -4.38
N MET A 370 17.45 -11.97 -4.84
CA MET A 370 18.31 -11.13 -4.03
C MET A 370 17.58 -10.47 -2.85
N ARG A 371 16.26 -10.21 -2.95
CA ARG A 371 15.50 -9.65 -1.81
C ARG A 371 15.52 -10.55 -0.59
N PRO A 372 15.11 -11.83 -0.64
CA PRO A 372 15.17 -12.70 0.53
C PRO A 372 16.60 -12.99 0.97
N ALA A 373 17.59 -13.06 0.07
CA ALA A 373 18.97 -13.24 0.44
C ALA A 373 19.50 -12.04 1.23
N VAL A 374 19.28 -10.82 0.75
CA VAL A 374 19.64 -9.57 1.43
C VAL A 374 18.86 -9.45 2.74
N GLY A 375 17.55 -9.68 2.74
CA GLY A 375 16.74 -9.67 3.95
C GLY A 375 17.25 -10.60 5.03
N LEU A 376 17.66 -11.83 4.67
CA LEU A 376 18.26 -12.80 5.59
C LEU A 376 19.61 -12.33 6.14
N ILE A 377 20.47 -11.79 5.28
CA ILE A 377 21.77 -11.22 5.71
C ILE A 377 21.52 -10.07 6.69
N LEU A 378 20.59 -9.18 6.40
CA LEU A 378 20.26 -8.06 7.30
C LEU A 378 19.77 -8.56 8.66
N VAL A 379 18.86 -9.54 8.70
CA VAL A 379 18.38 -10.13 9.97
C VAL A 379 19.50 -10.79 10.77
N LEU A 380 20.47 -11.39 10.11
CA LEU A 380 21.61 -12.06 10.78
C LEU A 380 22.77 -11.11 11.09
N LEU A 381 22.82 -9.90 10.53
CA LEU A 381 23.92 -8.95 10.68
C LEU A 381 24.23 -8.58 12.15
N PRO A 382 23.25 -8.48 13.09
CA PRO A 382 23.53 -8.24 14.50
C PRO A 382 24.45 -9.26 15.17
N LEU A 383 24.57 -10.47 14.62
CA LEU A 383 25.49 -11.50 15.12
C LEU A 383 26.95 -11.12 14.92
N ALA A 384 27.27 -10.24 13.97
CA ALA A 384 28.60 -9.69 13.74
C ALA A 384 28.89 -8.56 14.74
N LYS A 385 29.14 -8.92 15.99
CA LYS A 385 29.33 -8.00 17.12
C LYS A 385 30.51 -7.03 16.97
N SER A 386 31.45 -7.33 16.08
CA SER A 386 32.66 -6.50 15.82
C SER A 386 32.37 -5.23 15.03
N LEU A 387 31.23 -5.19 14.32
CA LEU A 387 30.88 -4.02 13.49
C LEU A 387 30.40 -2.86 14.37
N ASN A 388 30.96 -1.69 14.15
CA ASN A 388 30.40 -0.47 14.74
C ASN A 388 29.15 0.00 13.98
N LEU A 389 28.50 1.06 14.46
CA LEU A 389 27.29 1.58 13.86
C LEU A 389 27.47 2.02 12.41
N THR A 390 28.53 2.79 12.12
CA THR A 390 28.84 3.31 10.77
C THR A 390 29.11 2.16 9.80
N GLU A 391 29.85 1.13 10.24
CA GLU A 391 30.09 -0.07 9.45
C GLU A 391 28.80 -0.86 9.19
N THR A 392 27.95 -1.00 10.21
CA THR A 392 26.66 -1.68 10.09
C THR A 392 25.77 -0.99 9.06
N LEU A 393 25.62 0.37 9.14
CA LEU A 393 24.84 1.14 8.17
C LEU A 393 25.46 1.09 6.76
N SER A 394 26.78 1.09 6.64
CA SER A 394 27.46 0.98 5.35
C SER A 394 27.18 -0.38 4.68
N VAL A 395 27.19 -1.47 5.45
CA VAL A 395 26.85 -2.81 4.94
C VAL A 395 25.39 -2.88 4.53
N ILE A 396 24.47 -2.35 5.35
CA ILE A 396 23.03 -2.31 5.02
C ILE A 396 22.82 -1.54 3.71
N MET A 397 23.38 -0.34 3.62
CA MET A 397 23.28 0.51 2.43
C MET A 397 23.81 -0.20 1.18
N ALA A 398 25.01 -0.80 1.27
CA ALA A 398 25.63 -1.51 0.15
C ALA A 398 24.78 -2.70 -0.32
N LEU A 399 24.20 -3.48 0.61
CA LEU A 399 23.35 -4.62 0.30
C LEU A 399 22.03 -4.20 -0.36
N VAL A 400 21.40 -3.14 0.14
CA VAL A 400 20.12 -2.64 -0.40
C VAL A 400 20.34 -2.03 -1.79
N VAL A 401 21.40 -1.25 -1.98
CA VAL A 401 21.80 -0.70 -3.29
C VAL A 401 22.13 -1.83 -4.28
N PHE A 402 22.90 -2.83 -3.85
CA PHE A 402 23.21 -4.01 -4.66
C PHE A 402 21.94 -4.73 -5.11
N CYS A 403 20.99 -4.95 -4.20
CA CYS A 403 19.72 -5.58 -4.51
C CYS A 403 18.96 -4.80 -5.59
N LEU A 404 18.87 -3.48 -5.44
CA LEU A 404 18.20 -2.61 -6.40
C LEU A 404 18.87 -2.62 -7.78
N ILE A 405 20.22 -2.51 -7.82
CA ILE A 405 20.98 -2.58 -9.08
C ILE A 405 20.77 -3.94 -9.76
N TRP A 406 20.86 -5.03 -9.00
CA TRP A 406 20.61 -6.38 -9.52
C TRP A 406 19.24 -6.50 -10.20
N GLU A 407 18.18 -6.04 -9.53
CA GLU A 407 16.83 -6.10 -10.10
C GLU A 407 16.69 -5.25 -11.36
N ASN A 408 17.21 -4.03 -11.36
CA ASN A 408 17.13 -3.16 -12.53
C ASN A 408 17.92 -3.73 -13.73
N VAL A 409 19.12 -4.25 -13.50
CA VAL A 409 19.94 -4.85 -14.56
C VAL A 409 19.27 -6.12 -15.13
N THR A 410 18.78 -6.98 -14.25
CA THR A 410 18.20 -8.27 -14.67
C THR A 410 16.78 -8.14 -15.27
N SER A 411 16.14 -6.98 -15.10
CA SER A 411 14.85 -6.63 -15.70
C SER A 411 14.96 -6.00 -17.09
N LEU A 412 16.18 -5.72 -17.57
CA LEU A 412 16.36 -5.22 -18.92
C LEU A 412 15.85 -6.21 -19.96
N GLN A 413 15.33 -5.69 -21.07
CA GLN A 413 14.95 -6.53 -22.21
C GLN A 413 16.20 -7.14 -22.86
N ARG A 414 16.07 -8.36 -23.34
CA ARG A 414 17.16 -9.03 -24.06
C ARG A 414 17.55 -8.23 -25.31
N GLY A 415 18.83 -7.86 -25.40
CA GLY A 415 19.36 -7.02 -26.48
C GLY A 415 19.22 -5.50 -26.25
N ALA A 416 18.65 -5.08 -25.12
CA ALA A 416 18.68 -3.66 -24.75
C ALA A 416 20.12 -3.18 -24.56
N LYS A 417 20.44 -2.00 -25.09
CA LYS A 417 21.74 -1.36 -24.87
C LYS A 417 21.76 -0.74 -23.48
N PHE A 418 22.87 -0.90 -22.76
CA PHE A 418 23.10 -0.25 -21.45
C PHE A 418 23.11 1.29 -21.53
N TRP A 419 23.56 1.80 -22.68
CA TRP A 419 23.62 3.23 -22.97
C TRP A 419 22.86 3.49 -24.26
N GLU A 420 21.92 4.41 -24.20
CA GLU A 420 21.48 5.09 -25.41
C GLU A 420 22.50 6.18 -25.72
N ALA A 421 23.02 6.20 -26.95
CA ALA A 421 23.92 7.26 -27.38
C ALA A 421 23.19 8.61 -27.20
N TRP A 422 23.77 9.53 -26.48
CA TRP A 422 23.24 10.89 -26.34
C TRP A 422 23.23 11.51 -27.74
N THR A 423 22.11 11.43 -28.39
CA THR A 423 21.85 12.18 -29.61
C THR A 423 21.45 13.59 -29.20
N ASP A 424 22.07 14.60 -29.81
CA ASP A 424 21.68 15.98 -29.64
C ASP A 424 20.20 16.13 -30.03
N THR A 425 19.32 16.10 -29.04
CA THR A 425 17.88 16.33 -29.20
C THR A 425 17.58 17.83 -29.28
N ARG A 426 18.45 18.63 -29.94
CA ARG A 426 17.99 19.91 -30.39
C ARG A 426 16.73 19.68 -31.20
N TYR A 427 15.68 20.36 -30.83
CA TYR A 427 14.39 20.34 -31.51
C TYR A 427 14.60 20.18 -33.01
N PRO A 428 13.98 19.23 -33.69
CA PRO A 428 14.06 19.18 -35.15
C PRO A 428 13.50 20.51 -35.63
N GLU A 429 14.39 21.37 -36.11
CA GLU A 429 13.98 22.50 -36.91
C GLU A 429 13.02 21.99 -37.96
N GLY A 430 11.81 22.54 -37.99
CA GLY A 430 10.66 22.06 -38.70
C GLY A 430 10.95 21.38 -40.03
N GLY A 431 10.65 20.13 -40.15
CA GLY A 431 10.69 19.49 -41.46
C GLY A 431 10.92 17.97 -41.41
N ASN A 432 9.87 17.22 -41.67
CA ASN A 432 9.83 15.94 -42.39
C ASN A 432 10.66 14.73 -41.92
N LYS A 433 11.07 14.58 -40.65
CA LYS A 433 11.68 13.33 -40.17
C LYS A 433 10.71 12.38 -39.45
N ALA A 434 9.54 12.85 -39.04
CA ALA A 434 8.50 11.98 -38.46
C ALA A 434 7.94 10.94 -39.46
N HIS A 435 8.08 11.16 -40.74
CA HIS A 435 7.61 10.22 -41.79
C HIS A 435 8.57 9.05 -42.07
N LYS A 436 9.81 9.08 -41.61
CA LYS A 436 10.75 7.95 -41.86
C LYS A 436 10.64 6.81 -40.85
N PHE A 437 10.19 7.05 -39.64
CA PHE A 437 9.98 5.97 -38.65
C PHE A 437 8.68 5.18 -38.90
N ALA A 438 7.65 5.81 -39.44
CA ALA A 438 6.40 5.12 -39.81
C ALA A 438 6.54 4.28 -41.08
N ARG A 439 7.61 4.46 -41.88
CA ARG A 439 7.81 3.73 -43.14
C ARG A 439 8.70 2.49 -43.03
N ALA A 440 9.35 2.27 -41.93
CA ALA A 440 10.20 1.09 -41.70
C ALA A 440 9.42 -0.13 -41.17
N THR A 441 8.17 0.03 -40.79
CA THR A 441 7.31 -1.07 -40.25
C THR A 441 6.23 -1.52 -41.23
N THR A 442 6.21 -0.99 -42.48
CA THR A 442 5.17 -1.36 -43.44
C THR A 442 5.77 -1.70 -44.81
N THR A 443 6.78 -2.56 -44.86
CA THR A 443 7.25 -3.13 -46.11
C THR A 443 7.45 -4.63 -45.98
N THR A 444 6.38 -5.36 -45.93
CA THR A 444 6.28 -6.72 -46.44
C THR A 444 4.79 -7.04 -46.66
N THR A 445 4.37 -6.93 -47.84
CA THR A 445 3.26 -7.52 -48.61
C THR A 445 2.56 -6.45 -49.45
N ASN A 446 2.91 -6.39 -50.71
CA ASN A 446 1.93 -6.13 -51.74
C ASN A 446 2.42 -6.58 -53.12
N THR A 447 1.76 -7.57 -53.61
CA THR A 447 1.74 -7.96 -55.02
C THR A 447 0.44 -7.43 -55.62
N THR A 448 0.60 -6.58 -56.70
CA THR A 448 -0.24 -6.47 -57.90
C THR A 448 -1.76 -6.20 -57.77
N THR A 449 -2.30 -5.10 -58.30
CA THR A 449 -2.91 -4.99 -59.62
C THR A 449 -3.61 -3.64 -59.88
N THR A 450 -3.19 -3.01 -60.98
CA THR A 450 -3.90 -2.19 -62.02
C THR A 450 -5.03 -1.19 -61.71
N THR A 451 -4.71 0.05 -62.10
CA THR A 451 -5.46 1.06 -62.93
C THR A 451 -6.97 1.28 -62.77
N THR A 452 -7.41 2.52 -62.54
CA THR A 452 -8.05 3.47 -63.47
C THR A 452 -8.56 4.72 -62.74
N THR A 453 -8.18 5.85 -63.27
CA THR A 453 -8.83 7.20 -63.45
C THR A 453 -10.14 7.58 -62.72
N GLY A 454 -10.14 8.80 -62.19
CA GLY A 454 -11.34 9.60 -62.09
C GLY A 454 -11.50 10.50 -60.86
N ASP A 455 -11.14 11.75 -61.01
CA ASP A 455 -11.86 13.01 -60.73
C ASP A 455 -12.38 13.36 -59.33
N ASP A 456 -11.96 14.55 -58.93
CA ASP A 456 -12.49 15.61 -58.10
C ASP A 456 -13.69 15.40 -57.15
N SER A 457 -13.45 15.75 -55.86
CA SER A 457 -14.14 16.89 -55.26
C SER A 457 -13.91 16.97 -53.72
N GLU A 458 -13.69 18.19 -53.29
CA GLU A 458 -13.57 18.70 -51.93
C GLU A 458 -14.57 18.11 -50.92
N ARG A 459 -14.06 17.75 -49.73
CA ARG A 459 -14.73 18.06 -48.45
C ARG A 459 -13.75 18.01 -47.27
N ARG A 460 -13.62 19.19 -46.65
CA ARG A 460 -13.03 19.35 -45.31
C ARG A 460 -13.66 18.39 -44.31
N ARG A 461 -12.86 17.64 -43.59
CA ARG A 461 -13.21 17.15 -42.25
C ARG A 461 -11.97 17.20 -41.34
N SER A 462 -12.17 17.87 -40.22
CA SER A 462 -11.26 18.03 -39.09
C SER A 462 -10.74 16.70 -38.60
N SER A 463 -9.42 16.57 -38.51
CA SER A 463 -8.73 15.48 -37.85
C SER A 463 -8.79 15.63 -36.32
N VAL A 464 -9.56 14.76 -35.67
CA VAL A 464 -9.48 14.53 -34.23
C VAL A 464 -8.24 13.65 -33.97
N VAL A 465 -7.27 14.18 -33.24
CA VAL A 465 -6.13 13.45 -32.74
C VAL A 465 -6.63 12.50 -31.66
N SER A 466 -6.68 11.21 -31.94
CA SER A 466 -6.96 10.16 -30.97
C SER A 466 -5.70 9.81 -30.19
N ASN A 467 -5.77 9.93 -28.87
CA ASN A 467 -4.77 9.55 -27.90
C ASN A 467 -4.56 8.02 -27.88
N PRO A 468 -3.33 7.47 -27.94
CA PRO A 468 -3.09 6.03 -28.05
C PRO A 468 -3.38 5.20 -26.79
N GLU A 469 -3.74 5.83 -25.66
CA GLU A 469 -3.90 5.10 -24.38
C GLU A 469 -5.30 4.46 -24.15
N ALA A 470 -6.26 4.65 -25.06
CA ALA A 470 -7.65 4.21 -24.86
C ALA A 470 -7.97 2.76 -25.31
N ASN A 471 -7.01 1.97 -25.81
CA ASN A 471 -7.29 0.66 -26.43
C ASN A 471 -6.98 -0.58 -25.56
N TYR A 472 -6.78 -0.46 -24.24
CA TYR A 472 -6.41 -1.60 -23.38
C TYR A 472 -7.56 -2.31 -22.63
N VAL A 473 -8.81 -2.10 -22.99
CA VAL A 473 -9.97 -2.67 -22.23
C VAL A 473 -10.88 -3.53 -23.13
N LYS A 474 -10.37 -4.27 -24.09
CA LYS A 474 -11.29 -5.09 -24.92
C LYS A 474 -11.01 -6.58 -25.09
N ASP A 475 -10.10 -7.21 -24.35
CA ASP A 475 -9.98 -8.67 -24.43
C ASP A 475 -9.81 -9.31 -23.04
N ALA A 476 -10.93 -9.49 -22.34
CA ALA A 476 -11.03 -10.47 -21.25
C ALA A 476 -11.81 -11.68 -21.81
N PRO A 477 -11.24 -12.91 -21.81
CA PRO A 477 -11.97 -14.08 -22.23
C PRO A 477 -13.10 -14.39 -21.27
N SER A 478 -14.32 -14.48 -21.80
CA SER A 478 -15.50 -14.99 -21.12
C SER A 478 -15.28 -16.46 -20.78
N LEU A 479 -15.18 -16.79 -19.51
CA LEU A 479 -15.31 -18.16 -19.01
C LEU A 479 -16.79 -18.57 -19.13
N GLU A 480 -17.14 -19.17 -20.23
CA GLU A 480 -18.37 -19.96 -20.37
C GLU A 480 -18.22 -21.25 -19.55
N ALA A 481 -18.97 -21.36 -18.47
CA ALA A 481 -19.18 -22.60 -17.77
C ALA A 481 -20.15 -23.46 -18.60
N GLY A 482 -19.61 -24.41 -19.34
CA GLY A 482 -20.38 -25.45 -19.99
C GLY A 482 -21.01 -26.40 -18.97
N ASN A 483 -22.31 -26.24 -18.73
CA ASN A 483 -23.16 -27.26 -18.13
C ASN A 483 -23.78 -28.08 -19.27
N ASN A 484 -23.23 -29.23 -19.51
CA ASN A 484 -23.95 -30.32 -20.21
C ASN A 484 -23.87 -31.58 -19.33
N ILE A 485 -24.92 -31.83 -18.58
CA ILE A 485 -25.23 -33.18 -18.12
C ILE A 485 -26.63 -33.49 -18.65
N SER A 486 -26.63 -34.21 -19.77
CA SER A 486 -27.83 -34.91 -20.30
C SER A 486 -28.04 -36.17 -19.49
N GLY A 487 -29.30 -36.37 -19.10
CA GLY A 487 -29.77 -37.55 -18.37
C GLY A 487 -29.85 -38.84 -19.21
N ARG A 488 -29.96 -39.92 -18.46
CA ARG A 488 -30.69 -41.19 -18.67
C ARG A 488 -30.38 -42.01 -17.44
N GLY A 489 -31.37 -42.37 -16.63
CA GLY A 489 -32.38 -43.39 -16.90
C GLY A 489 -32.06 -44.58 -16.05
N THR A 490 -32.83 -44.86 -15.13
CA THR A 490 -33.59 -45.93 -14.48
C THR A 490 -33.75 -45.72 -12.99
#